data_d80bf8d8cba25e84084ff49d867f4f26
#
_entry.id   d80bf8d8cba25e84084ff49d867f4f26
#
_cell.length_a   1.000
_cell.length_b   1.000
_cell.length_c   1.000
_cell.angle_alpha   90.00
_cell.angle_beta   90.00
_cell.angle_gamma   90.00
#
_symmetry.space_group_name_H-M   'P 1'
#
loop_
_entity.id
_entity.type
_entity.pdbx_description
1 polymer ?
#
loop_
_entity_poly.entity_id
_entity_poly.type
_entity_poly.pdbx_seq_one_letter_code
_entity_poly.pdbx_strand_id
1 'polypeptide(L)'
;AGTESVFAQVMNQYAAQLGMTASNFKNTTGLPDADHYSSARDMAILARAIIKEFPQYYHWYSVKSYKYNDIEQQSRNALLFRDESVDGMKTGRTDEAGYCLVSSAERDGMRIISVVLGTASAKSRTDGSQALLNFGFRFFETRLLYRAGEEVTSARIWKAQKETTPLGLPDDLYVTIPRGSFEKVDSELNMPATLIGPVAEG
;
A
#
# COMPACT_ATOMS: atom_id res chain seq x y z
N ALA A 1 -6.85 12.32 21.68
CA ALA A 1 -7.19 13.35 20.68
C ALA A 1 -8.27 14.34 21.18
N GLY A 2 -8.88 14.13 22.35
CA GLY A 2 -9.91 15.01 22.91
C GLY A 2 -11.29 14.74 22.32
N THR A 3 -11.72 15.50 21.32
CA THR A 3 -13.03 15.34 20.68
C THR A 3 -12.95 14.60 19.36
N GLU A 4 -14.07 14.08 18.87
CA GLU A 4 -14.15 13.45 17.56
C GLU A 4 -13.76 14.40 16.42
N SER A 5 -14.19 15.66 16.49
CA SER A 5 -13.83 16.67 15.50
C SER A 5 -12.32 16.94 15.43
N VAL A 6 -11.65 16.99 16.58
CA VAL A 6 -10.17 17.11 16.62
C VAL A 6 -9.51 15.87 16.03
N PHE A 7 -10.05 14.68 16.28
CA PHE A 7 -9.50 13.47 15.69
C PHE A 7 -9.69 13.46 14.16
N ALA A 8 -10.84 13.89 13.65
CA ALA A 8 -11.05 14.03 12.21
C ALA A 8 -10.06 15.02 11.57
N GLN A 9 -9.69 16.11 12.25
CA GLN A 9 -8.63 17.00 11.80
C GLN A 9 -7.26 16.28 11.71
N VAL A 10 -6.93 15.47 12.72
CA VAL A 10 -5.70 14.64 12.68
C VAL A 10 -5.74 13.66 11.52
N MET A 11 -6.88 12.99 11.25
CA MET A 11 -7.04 12.12 10.07
C MET A 11 -6.76 12.88 8.78
N ASN A 12 -7.27 14.11 8.63
CA ASN A 12 -7.02 14.93 7.44
C ASN A 12 -5.56 15.37 7.31
N GLN A 13 -4.88 15.65 8.42
CA GLN A 13 -3.44 15.97 8.43
C GLN A 13 -2.62 14.76 7.92
N TYR A 14 -2.90 13.55 8.41
CA TYR A 14 -2.25 12.33 7.91
C TYR A 14 -2.58 12.06 6.44
N ALA A 15 -3.83 12.26 6.04
CA ALA A 15 -4.23 12.12 4.64
C ALA A 15 -3.41 13.05 3.73
N ALA A 16 -3.23 14.31 4.13
CA ALA A 16 -2.40 15.27 3.39
C ALA A 16 -0.93 14.83 3.34
N GLN A 17 -0.36 14.36 4.46
CA GLN A 17 1.03 13.85 4.51
C GLN A 17 1.23 12.63 3.59
N LEU A 18 0.23 11.77 3.48
CA LEU A 18 0.25 10.63 2.57
C LEU A 18 0.01 11.01 1.10
N GLY A 19 -0.38 12.23 0.81
CA GLY A 19 -0.70 12.69 -0.55
C GLY A 19 -2.12 12.31 -1.01
N MET A 20 -3.05 12.09 -0.08
CA MET A 20 -4.47 11.85 -0.36
C MET A 20 -5.19 13.16 -0.68
N THR A 21 -5.10 13.61 -1.92
CA THR A 21 -5.56 14.95 -2.34
C THR A 21 -7.06 15.05 -2.64
N ALA A 22 -7.76 13.92 -2.70
CA ALA A 22 -9.20 13.82 -2.98
C ALA A 22 -9.97 13.15 -1.84
N SER A 23 -9.57 13.45 -0.58
CA SER A 23 -10.19 12.91 0.63
C SER A 23 -10.39 13.99 1.67
N ASN A 24 -11.52 13.92 2.37
CA ASN A 24 -11.82 14.75 3.54
C ASN A 24 -12.62 13.94 4.55
N PHE A 25 -12.16 13.89 5.80
CA PHE A 25 -12.77 13.16 6.89
C PHE A 25 -13.45 14.12 7.84
N LYS A 26 -14.74 13.91 8.13
CA LYS A 26 -15.57 14.72 9.04
C LYS A 26 -15.83 14.01 10.37
N ASN A 27 -15.76 12.69 10.36
CA ASN A 27 -15.98 11.85 11.54
C ASN A 27 -15.08 10.60 11.48
N THR A 28 -15.04 9.85 12.57
CA THR A 28 -14.24 8.63 12.71
C THR A 28 -14.97 7.37 12.30
N THR A 29 -16.29 7.44 12.19
CA THR A 29 -17.18 6.30 12.01
C THR A 29 -17.42 5.97 10.53
N GLY A 30 -17.25 6.94 9.63
CA GLY A 30 -17.62 6.83 8.22
C GLY A 30 -19.13 6.99 8.00
N LEU A 31 -19.86 7.57 8.96
CA LEU A 31 -21.26 7.94 8.75
C LEU A 31 -21.38 9.07 7.72
N PRO A 32 -22.48 9.12 6.96
CA PRO A 32 -22.69 10.12 5.93
C PRO A 32 -22.58 11.56 6.45
N ASP A 33 -21.85 12.37 5.69
CA ASP A 33 -21.75 13.81 5.83
C ASP A 33 -21.42 14.35 4.42
N ALA A 34 -21.98 15.48 4.03
CA ALA A 34 -21.83 16.05 2.69
C ALA A 34 -20.36 16.31 2.31
N ASP A 35 -19.53 16.61 3.34
CA ASP A 35 -18.11 16.88 3.15
C ASP A 35 -17.22 15.67 3.50
N HIS A 36 -17.79 14.48 3.76
CA HIS A 36 -17.03 13.26 4.05
C HIS A 36 -16.88 12.43 2.77
N TYR A 37 -15.75 12.51 2.14
CA TYR A 37 -15.50 11.83 0.86
C TYR A 37 -14.07 11.31 0.75
N SER A 38 -13.87 10.39 -0.18
CA SER A 38 -12.57 9.89 -0.59
C SER A 38 -12.61 9.38 -2.03
N SER A 39 -11.45 9.06 -2.58
CA SER A 39 -11.28 8.48 -3.90
C SER A 39 -10.69 7.06 -3.82
N ALA A 40 -10.86 6.27 -4.88
CA ALA A 40 -10.25 4.95 -4.97
C ALA A 40 -8.71 5.03 -4.92
N ARG A 41 -8.11 6.06 -5.52
CA ARG A 41 -6.67 6.32 -5.45
C ARG A 41 -6.21 6.57 -4.02
N ASP A 42 -6.89 7.44 -3.30
CA ASP A 42 -6.52 7.80 -1.94
C ASP A 42 -6.67 6.62 -0.99
N MET A 43 -7.73 5.82 -1.15
CA MET A 43 -7.89 4.60 -0.37
C MET A 43 -6.78 3.57 -0.66
N ALA A 44 -6.27 3.49 -1.89
CA ALA A 44 -5.12 2.65 -2.22
C ALA A 44 -3.82 3.18 -1.59
N ILE A 45 -3.62 4.50 -1.56
CA ILE A 45 -2.50 5.15 -0.87
C ILE A 45 -2.52 4.83 0.63
N LEU A 46 -3.67 5.00 1.27
CA LEU A 46 -3.86 4.68 2.69
C LEU A 46 -3.61 3.19 2.98
N ALA A 47 -4.15 2.31 2.15
CA ALA A 47 -3.96 0.87 2.28
C ALA A 47 -2.47 0.49 2.21
N ARG A 48 -1.74 1.07 1.24
CA ARG A 48 -0.29 0.86 1.10
C ARG A 48 0.48 1.35 2.32
N ALA A 49 0.13 2.52 2.86
CA ALA A 49 0.74 3.06 4.06
C ALA A 49 0.53 2.13 5.27
N ILE A 50 -0.69 1.64 5.49
CA ILE A 50 -1.00 0.71 6.57
C ILE A 50 -0.16 -0.58 6.46
N ILE A 51 -0.06 -1.16 5.26
CA ILE A 51 0.72 -2.38 5.02
C ILE A 51 2.21 -2.14 5.31
N LYS A 52 2.75 -1.01 4.84
CA LYS A 52 4.18 -0.70 4.94
C LYS A 52 4.59 -0.25 6.35
N GLU A 53 3.80 0.59 6.99
CA GLU A 53 4.18 1.28 8.23
C GLU A 53 3.69 0.54 9.48
N PHE A 54 2.66 -0.29 9.34
CA PHE A 54 2.05 -1.03 10.46
C PHE A 54 1.92 -2.54 10.20
N PRO A 55 2.96 -3.22 9.69
CA PRO A 55 2.89 -4.66 9.35
C PRO A 55 2.54 -5.53 10.55
N GLN A 56 2.94 -5.12 11.77
CA GLN A 56 2.66 -5.83 13.01
C GLN A 56 1.15 -5.89 13.36
N TYR A 57 0.34 -4.97 12.83
CA TYR A 57 -1.12 -4.94 13.03
C TYR A 57 -1.89 -5.40 11.80
N TYR A 58 -1.22 -5.48 10.65
CA TYR A 58 -1.88 -5.76 9.37
C TYR A 58 -2.57 -7.14 9.36
N HIS A 59 -2.02 -8.13 10.03
CA HIS A 59 -2.59 -9.48 10.12
C HIS A 59 -4.03 -9.51 10.65
N TRP A 60 -4.50 -8.49 11.39
CA TRP A 60 -5.87 -8.42 11.87
C TRP A 60 -6.89 -8.30 10.73
N TYR A 61 -6.51 -7.78 9.57
CA TYR A 61 -7.38 -7.67 8.41
C TYR A 61 -7.66 -9.02 7.74
N SER A 62 -6.86 -10.05 7.99
CA SER A 62 -7.04 -11.40 7.47
C SER A 62 -7.88 -12.30 8.38
N VAL A 63 -8.28 -11.83 9.57
CA VAL A 63 -9.08 -12.60 10.51
C VAL A 63 -10.46 -12.88 9.91
N LYS A 64 -10.78 -14.17 9.73
CA LYS A 64 -12.02 -14.63 9.08
C LYS A 64 -13.23 -14.60 10.01
N SER A 65 -13.03 -14.90 11.30
CA SER A 65 -14.10 -14.85 12.31
C SER A 65 -13.54 -14.33 13.64
N TYR A 66 -14.41 -13.70 14.42
CA TYR A 66 -14.09 -13.21 15.75
C TYR A 66 -15.26 -13.43 16.69
N LYS A 67 -14.99 -14.06 17.84
CA LYS A 67 -15.99 -14.30 18.86
C LYS A 67 -15.86 -13.31 20.01
N TYR A 68 -16.94 -12.60 20.29
CA TYR A 68 -17.04 -11.68 21.44
C TYR A 68 -18.39 -11.86 22.14
N ASN A 69 -18.40 -11.95 23.48
CA ASN A 69 -19.58 -12.22 24.30
C ASN A 69 -20.45 -13.39 23.76
N ASP A 70 -19.80 -14.51 23.45
CA ASP A 70 -20.38 -15.71 22.84
C ASP A 70 -21.07 -15.53 21.48
N ILE A 71 -20.93 -14.37 20.86
CA ILE A 71 -21.42 -14.09 19.51
C ILE A 71 -20.24 -14.20 18.54
N GLU A 72 -20.28 -15.20 17.66
CA GLU A 72 -19.31 -15.33 16.57
C GLU A 72 -19.76 -14.49 15.38
N GLN A 73 -18.84 -13.65 14.89
CA GLN A 73 -19.04 -12.79 13.72
C GLN A 73 -18.01 -13.12 12.66
N GLN A 74 -18.49 -13.31 11.44
CA GLN A 74 -17.60 -13.51 10.29
C GLN A 74 -17.23 -12.18 9.65
N SER A 75 -16.02 -12.17 9.06
CA SER A 75 -15.57 -11.03 8.26
C SER A 75 -16.56 -10.76 7.11
N ARG A 76 -16.88 -9.49 6.91
CA ARG A 76 -17.71 -9.04 5.76
C ARG A 76 -16.91 -8.97 4.45
N ASN A 77 -15.61 -9.20 4.49
CA ASN A 77 -14.78 -9.32 3.30
C ASN A 77 -14.85 -10.76 2.77
N ALA A 78 -15.75 -10.99 1.84
CA ALA A 78 -15.99 -12.31 1.26
C ALA A 78 -14.77 -12.85 0.46
N LEU A 79 -13.83 -11.98 0.05
CA LEU A 79 -12.62 -12.43 -0.64
C LEU A 79 -11.71 -13.28 0.24
N LEU A 80 -11.67 -13.05 1.56
CA LEU A 80 -10.89 -13.86 2.51
C LEU A 80 -11.29 -15.35 2.49
N PHE A 81 -12.53 -15.65 2.08
CA PHE A 81 -13.03 -17.02 1.98
C PHE A 81 -12.96 -17.59 0.57
N ARG A 82 -12.76 -16.73 -0.43
CA ARG A 82 -12.77 -17.10 -1.85
C ARG A 82 -11.36 -17.29 -2.43
N ASP A 83 -10.39 -16.52 -1.97
CA ASP A 83 -9.04 -16.44 -2.51
C ASP A 83 -8.04 -16.43 -1.35
N GLU A 84 -7.25 -17.48 -1.22
CA GLU A 84 -6.29 -17.65 -0.13
C GLU A 84 -5.13 -16.65 -0.17
N SER A 85 -4.88 -16.03 -1.32
CA SER A 85 -3.88 -14.97 -1.45
C SER A 85 -4.34 -13.64 -0.85
N VAL A 86 -5.65 -13.48 -0.57
CA VAL A 86 -6.22 -12.25 0.00
C VAL A 86 -6.01 -12.21 1.51
N ASP A 87 -5.39 -11.14 1.99
CA ASP A 87 -5.05 -10.93 3.40
C ASP A 87 -5.65 -9.64 4.00
N GLY A 88 -6.52 -8.94 3.28
CA GLY A 88 -7.17 -7.71 3.72
C GLY A 88 -8.18 -7.18 2.73
N MET A 89 -8.82 -6.02 2.91
CA MET A 89 -8.67 -5.18 4.10
C MET A 89 -10.03 -4.84 4.70
N LYS A 90 -10.72 -3.83 4.13
CA LYS A 90 -11.89 -3.22 4.77
C LYS A 90 -13.06 -3.04 3.82
N THR A 91 -14.22 -3.44 4.27
CA THR A 91 -15.50 -3.17 3.59
C THR A 91 -16.15 -1.92 4.15
N GLY A 92 -16.89 -1.20 3.32
CA GLY A 92 -17.77 -0.11 3.71
C GLY A 92 -19.13 -0.22 3.04
N ARG A 93 -20.15 0.38 3.66
CA ARG A 93 -21.46 0.58 3.07
C ARG A 93 -22.19 1.73 3.77
N THR A 94 -22.66 2.68 2.99
CA THR A 94 -23.77 3.58 3.32
C THR A 94 -24.75 3.56 2.14
N ASP A 95 -25.92 4.16 2.28
CA ASP A 95 -26.86 4.21 1.17
C ASP A 95 -26.35 5.15 0.06
N GLU A 96 -25.62 6.20 0.42
CA GLU A 96 -25.00 7.15 -0.52
C GLU A 96 -23.74 6.58 -1.19
N ALA A 97 -22.86 5.94 -0.42
CA ALA A 97 -21.60 5.42 -0.93
C ALA A 97 -21.72 4.06 -1.63
N GLY A 98 -22.86 3.38 -1.49
CA GLY A 98 -23.00 2.00 -1.97
C GLY A 98 -22.09 1.00 -1.26
N TYR A 99 -21.83 -0.13 -1.88
CA TYR A 99 -20.94 -1.15 -1.33
C TYR A 99 -19.50 -0.93 -1.79
N CYS A 100 -18.60 -0.79 -0.83
CA CYS A 100 -17.18 -0.48 -1.04
C CYS A 100 -16.30 -1.58 -0.46
N LEU A 101 -15.14 -1.82 -1.10
CA LEU A 101 -14.11 -2.74 -0.63
C LEU A 101 -12.73 -2.23 -1.03
N VAL A 102 -11.86 -2.10 -0.05
CA VAL A 102 -10.41 -2.10 -0.24
C VAL A 102 -9.93 -3.52 0.04
N SER A 103 -9.25 -4.14 -0.91
CA SER A 103 -8.67 -5.47 -0.71
C SER A 103 -7.20 -5.51 -1.08
N SER A 104 -6.47 -6.43 -0.47
CA SER A 104 -5.08 -6.71 -0.75
C SER A 104 -4.87 -8.20 -0.89
N ALA A 105 -4.01 -8.59 -1.81
CA ALA A 105 -3.59 -9.97 -2.01
C ALA A 105 -2.10 -10.01 -2.34
N GLU A 106 -1.44 -11.12 -1.96
CA GLU A 106 -0.04 -11.36 -2.26
C GLU A 106 0.16 -12.73 -2.89
N ARG A 107 0.87 -12.78 -4.03
CA ARG A 107 1.26 -14.00 -4.73
C ARG A 107 2.69 -13.87 -5.20
N ASP A 108 3.50 -14.89 -4.92
CA ASP A 108 4.90 -14.97 -5.39
C ASP A 108 5.72 -13.69 -5.13
N GLY A 109 5.55 -13.08 -3.94
CA GLY A 109 6.23 -11.84 -3.54
C GLY A 109 5.69 -10.56 -4.19
N MET A 110 4.65 -10.66 -5.02
CA MET A 110 3.95 -9.51 -5.60
C MET A 110 2.67 -9.23 -4.82
N ARG A 111 2.53 -8.01 -4.30
CA ARG A 111 1.32 -7.55 -3.63
C ARG A 111 0.51 -6.62 -4.52
N ILE A 112 -0.79 -6.83 -4.56
CA ILE A 112 -1.74 -5.96 -5.26
C ILE A 112 -2.80 -5.46 -4.28
N ILE A 113 -3.10 -4.17 -4.36
CA ILE A 113 -4.22 -3.55 -3.67
C ILE A 113 -5.28 -3.22 -4.71
N SER A 114 -6.52 -3.63 -4.48
CA SER A 114 -7.66 -3.21 -5.28
C SER A 114 -8.64 -2.38 -4.47
N VAL A 115 -9.22 -1.36 -5.08
CA VAL A 115 -10.23 -0.50 -4.47
C VAL A 115 -11.43 -0.43 -5.38
N VAL A 116 -12.56 -0.86 -4.84
CA VAL A 116 -13.86 -0.84 -5.52
C VAL A 116 -14.84 -0.06 -4.67
N LEU A 117 -15.41 1.01 -5.21
CA LEU A 117 -16.33 1.91 -4.53
C LEU A 117 -17.65 1.99 -5.28
N GLY A 118 -18.72 2.28 -4.58
CA GLY A 118 -20.01 2.65 -5.18
C GLY A 118 -20.78 1.51 -5.86
N THR A 119 -20.54 0.26 -5.52
CA THR A 119 -21.27 -0.85 -6.17
C THR A 119 -22.66 -1.09 -5.58
N ALA A 120 -23.54 -1.71 -6.39
CA ALA A 120 -24.92 -1.94 -6.01
C ALA A 120 -25.11 -3.06 -4.97
N SER A 121 -24.12 -3.93 -4.77
CA SER A 121 -24.26 -5.07 -3.85
C SER A 121 -22.92 -5.55 -3.27
N ALA A 122 -23.00 -6.30 -2.16
CA ALA A 122 -21.84 -6.98 -1.59
C ALA A 122 -21.20 -7.98 -2.59
N LYS A 123 -22.02 -8.63 -3.43
CA LYS A 123 -21.53 -9.50 -4.48
C LYS A 123 -20.75 -8.74 -5.53
N SER A 124 -21.29 -7.61 -6.01
CA SER A 124 -20.65 -6.81 -7.06
C SER A 124 -19.31 -6.24 -6.62
N ARG A 125 -19.18 -5.73 -5.39
CA ARG A 125 -17.88 -5.26 -4.87
C ARG A 125 -16.86 -6.39 -4.77
N THR A 126 -17.30 -7.59 -4.34
CA THR A 126 -16.43 -8.77 -4.22
C THR A 126 -15.95 -9.24 -5.59
N ASP A 127 -16.87 -9.36 -6.55
CA ASP A 127 -16.56 -9.81 -7.91
C ASP A 127 -15.65 -8.80 -8.64
N GLY A 128 -15.93 -7.49 -8.50
CA GLY A 128 -15.10 -6.43 -9.05
C GLY A 128 -13.69 -6.42 -8.48
N SER A 129 -13.56 -6.57 -7.15
CA SER A 129 -12.24 -6.65 -6.51
C SER A 129 -11.46 -7.89 -6.95
N GLN A 130 -12.12 -9.07 -7.05
CA GLN A 130 -11.48 -10.29 -7.56
C GLN A 130 -10.99 -10.11 -9.00
N ALA A 131 -11.81 -9.49 -9.86
CA ALA A 131 -11.44 -9.24 -11.25
C ALA A 131 -10.21 -8.33 -11.35
N LEU A 132 -10.13 -7.27 -10.52
CA LEU A 132 -8.97 -6.37 -10.48
C LEU A 132 -7.72 -7.08 -9.97
N LEU A 133 -7.80 -7.87 -8.91
CA LEU A 133 -6.68 -8.66 -8.42
C LEU A 133 -6.17 -9.64 -9.48
N ASN A 134 -7.07 -10.38 -10.11
CA ASN A 134 -6.73 -11.31 -11.18
C ASN A 134 -6.10 -10.61 -12.40
N PHE A 135 -6.61 -9.42 -12.76
CA PHE A 135 -6.01 -8.59 -13.81
C PHE A 135 -4.57 -8.21 -13.45
N GLY A 136 -4.35 -7.71 -12.24
CA GLY A 136 -3.02 -7.31 -11.79
C GLY A 136 -2.03 -8.47 -11.83
N PHE A 137 -2.35 -9.60 -11.22
CA PHE A 137 -1.47 -10.78 -11.20
C PHE A 137 -1.26 -11.41 -12.59
N ARG A 138 -2.22 -11.28 -13.50
CA ARG A 138 -2.10 -11.78 -14.86
C ARG A 138 -1.18 -10.94 -15.73
N PHE A 139 -1.29 -9.62 -15.64
CA PHE A 139 -0.66 -8.71 -16.59
C PHE A 139 0.59 -8.00 -16.06
N PHE A 140 0.84 -8.09 -14.75
CA PHE A 140 2.02 -7.49 -14.13
C PHE A 140 2.87 -8.53 -13.42
N GLU A 141 4.13 -8.18 -13.20
CA GLU A 141 5.08 -8.94 -12.39
C GLU A 141 5.96 -7.99 -11.59
N THR A 142 6.37 -8.43 -10.39
CA THR A 142 7.35 -7.71 -9.58
C THR A 142 8.69 -8.42 -9.71
N ARG A 143 9.75 -7.65 -10.01
CA ARG A 143 11.11 -8.15 -10.18
C ARG A 143 12.05 -7.39 -9.25
N LEU A 144 12.99 -8.12 -8.67
CA LEU A 144 14.11 -7.53 -7.95
C LEU A 144 15.09 -6.95 -8.98
N LEU A 145 15.41 -5.66 -8.85
CA LEU A 145 16.43 -4.99 -9.66
C LEU A 145 17.81 -5.04 -8.99
N TYR A 146 17.87 -4.63 -7.73
CA TYR A 146 19.10 -4.59 -6.94
C TYR A 146 18.85 -5.10 -5.54
N ARG A 147 19.82 -5.85 -5.00
CA ARG A 147 19.77 -6.32 -3.61
C ARG A 147 20.34 -5.26 -2.68
N ALA A 148 19.82 -5.25 -1.45
CA ALA A 148 20.41 -4.47 -0.37
C ALA A 148 21.89 -4.80 -0.18
N GLY A 149 22.72 -3.76 -0.04
CA GLY A 149 24.16 -3.89 0.16
C GLY A 149 24.97 -4.39 -1.04
N GLU A 150 24.32 -4.68 -2.19
CA GLU A 150 25.04 -5.02 -3.43
C GLU A 150 25.65 -3.75 -4.05
N GLU A 151 26.92 -3.85 -4.50
CA GLU A 151 27.57 -2.74 -5.20
C GLU A 151 26.92 -2.53 -6.57
N VAL A 152 26.25 -1.39 -6.72
CA VAL A 152 25.63 -0.96 -7.98
C VAL A 152 26.64 -0.18 -8.82
N THR A 153 27.47 0.63 -8.17
CA THR A 153 28.54 1.41 -8.81
C THR A 153 29.59 1.81 -7.77
N SER A 154 30.67 2.44 -8.21
CA SER A 154 31.66 3.06 -7.32
C SER A 154 31.77 4.55 -7.60
N ALA A 155 31.96 5.34 -6.55
CA ALA A 155 32.18 6.78 -6.65
C ALA A 155 33.54 7.20 -6.15
N ARG A 156 34.10 8.25 -6.75
CA ARG A 156 35.33 8.85 -6.29
C ARG A 156 35.08 9.68 -5.02
N ILE A 157 35.95 9.49 -4.02
CA ILE A 157 35.90 10.27 -2.78
C ILE A 157 37.17 11.10 -2.67
N TRP A 158 36.99 12.38 -2.38
CA TRP A 158 38.08 13.31 -2.08
C TRP A 158 38.33 13.38 -0.57
N LYS A 159 39.59 13.57 -0.17
CA LYS A 159 40.04 13.69 1.24
C LYS A 159 39.74 12.44 2.09
N ALA A 160 39.65 11.27 1.47
CA ALA A 160 39.50 9.98 2.13
C ALA A 160 40.80 9.15 1.99
N GLN A 161 40.93 8.09 2.79
CA GLN A 161 42.06 7.16 2.70
C GLN A 161 42.00 6.30 1.42
N LYS A 162 40.79 6.05 0.91
CA LYS A 162 40.56 5.35 -0.37
C LYS A 162 40.09 6.35 -1.41
N GLU A 163 40.53 6.17 -2.65
CA GLU A 163 40.13 7.06 -3.76
C GLU A 163 38.68 6.81 -4.21
N THR A 164 38.16 5.61 -4.00
CA THR A 164 36.81 5.20 -4.41
C THR A 164 36.09 4.49 -3.28
N THR A 165 34.75 4.58 -3.29
CA THR A 165 33.89 3.82 -2.41
C THR A 165 32.80 3.11 -3.22
N PRO A 166 32.46 1.84 -2.88
CA PRO A 166 31.29 1.19 -3.44
C PRO A 166 30.01 1.90 -2.99
N LEU A 167 29.06 2.02 -3.88
CA LEU A 167 27.73 2.54 -3.61
C LEU A 167 26.69 1.46 -3.92
N GLY A 168 25.78 1.25 -3.00
CA GLY A 168 24.66 0.33 -3.10
C GLY A 168 23.39 0.93 -2.52
N LEU A 169 22.35 0.14 -2.46
CA LEU A 169 21.07 0.52 -1.86
C LEU A 169 20.97 -0.04 -0.44
N PRO A 170 20.34 0.69 0.50
CA PRO A 170 20.13 0.18 1.86
C PRO A 170 19.09 -0.94 1.92
N ASP A 171 18.16 -0.97 0.96
CA ASP A 171 17.06 -1.94 0.86
C ASP A 171 17.01 -2.56 -0.53
N ASP A 172 16.41 -3.75 -0.64
CA ASP A 172 16.10 -4.39 -1.93
C ASP A 172 15.21 -3.48 -2.78
N LEU A 173 15.61 -3.23 -4.02
CA LEU A 173 14.81 -2.45 -4.97
C LEU A 173 14.01 -3.37 -5.88
N TYR A 174 12.70 -3.33 -5.73
CA TYR A 174 11.75 -4.03 -6.58
C TYR A 174 11.03 -3.07 -7.54
N VAL A 175 10.73 -3.56 -8.73
CA VAL A 175 9.89 -2.85 -9.71
C VAL A 175 8.74 -3.73 -10.14
N THR A 176 7.54 -3.13 -10.21
CA THR A 176 6.35 -3.78 -10.76
C THR A 176 6.11 -3.23 -12.16
N ILE A 177 6.10 -4.13 -13.12
CA ILE A 177 6.09 -3.82 -14.56
C ILE A 177 5.07 -4.72 -15.29
N PRO A 178 4.66 -4.36 -16.52
CA PRO A 178 3.92 -5.29 -17.36
C PRO A 178 4.73 -6.56 -17.59
N ARG A 179 4.07 -7.71 -17.50
CA ARG A 179 4.71 -9.03 -17.63
C ARG A 179 5.45 -9.16 -18.97
N GLY A 180 6.69 -9.63 -18.91
CA GLY A 180 7.55 -9.76 -20.09
C GLY A 180 8.22 -8.46 -20.55
N SER A 181 8.15 -7.38 -19.75
CA SER A 181 8.79 -6.10 -20.08
C SER A 181 10.10 -5.84 -19.34
N PHE A 182 10.62 -6.83 -18.61
CA PHE A 182 11.80 -6.64 -17.75
C PHE A 182 13.05 -6.21 -18.54
N GLU A 183 13.25 -6.74 -19.72
CA GLU A 183 14.40 -6.37 -20.60
C GLU A 183 14.34 -4.92 -21.11
N LYS A 184 13.20 -4.24 -20.94
CA LYS A 184 13.00 -2.83 -21.33
C LYS A 184 13.16 -1.88 -20.16
N VAL A 185 13.44 -2.41 -18.96
CA VAL A 185 13.67 -1.60 -17.77
C VAL A 185 15.06 -1.01 -17.88
N ASP A 186 15.13 0.30 -17.88
CA ASP A 186 16.38 1.06 -17.80
C ASP A 186 16.50 1.70 -16.41
N SER A 187 17.71 1.87 -15.93
CA SER A 187 17.99 2.49 -14.63
C SER A 187 18.95 3.64 -14.80
N GLU A 188 18.59 4.80 -14.27
CA GLU A 188 19.43 5.98 -14.21
C GLU A 188 19.83 6.23 -12.75
N LEU A 189 21.15 6.37 -12.53
CA LEU A 189 21.71 6.66 -11.22
C LEU A 189 22.10 8.14 -11.12
N ASN A 190 21.35 8.89 -10.31
CA ASN A 190 21.67 10.28 -10.00
C ASN A 190 22.53 10.34 -8.74
N MET A 191 23.78 10.76 -8.90
CA MET A 191 24.74 10.90 -7.80
C MET A 191 25.23 12.35 -7.69
N PRO A 192 25.64 12.80 -6.48
CA PRO A 192 26.40 14.02 -6.34
C PRO A 192 27.70 13.92 -7.17
N ALA A 193 28.01 14.97 -7.92
CA ALA A 193 29.21 15.01 -8.75
C ALA A 193 30.53 14.85 -7.95
N THR A 194 30.50 15.07 -6.64
CA THR A 194 31.68 14.99 -5.77
C THR A 194 31.29 14.48 -4.39
N LEU A 195 31.92 13.42 -3.93
CA LEU A 195 31.90 12.96 -2.55
C LEU A 195 33.18 13.43 -1.83
N ILE A 196 33.01 13.98 -0.63
CA ILE A 196 34.13 14.45 0.20
C ILE A 196 34.08 13.65 1.50
N GLY A 197 35.18 12.98 1.84
CA GLY A 197 35.32 12.23 3.08
C GLY A 197 35.50 13.14 4.32
N PRO A 198 35.25 12.58 5.53
CA PRO A 198 34.83 11.22 5.76
C PRO A 198 33.35 11.02 5.40
N VAL A 199 33.01 9.87 4.81
CA VAL A 199 31.64 9.45 4.51
C VAL A 199 31.32 8.30 5.45
N ALA A 200 30.23 8.42 6.20
CA ALA A 200 29.71 7.33 7.01
C ALA A 200 28.83 6.41 6.15
N GLU A 201 28.80 5.15 6.53
CA GLU A 201 27.81 4.21 6.01
C GLU A 201 26.40 4.65 6.48
N GLY A 202 25.44 4.82 5.56
CA GLY A 202 24.12 5.29 5.92
C GLY A 202 23.08 5.01 4.88
#